data_6387ba665eb0718c65daa1a6f6663749
#
_entry.id   6387ba665eb0718c65daa1a6f6663749
#
_cell.length_a   1.000
_cell.length_b   1.000
_cell.length_c   1.000
_cell.angle_alpha   90.00
_cell.angle_beta   90.00
_cell.angle_gamma   90.00
#
_symmetry.space_group_name_H-M   'P 1'
#
loop_
_entity.id
_entity.type
_entity.pdbx_description
1 polymer ?
#
loop_
_entity_poly.entity_id
_entity_poly.type
_entity_poly.pdbx_seq_one_letter_code
_entity_poly.pdbx_strand_id
1 'polypeptide(L)'
;MTDVIGESTSIDLDDKYQAEKGSFFFTGVQALVRVPLDQMRADRLAGLNTATFVSGYQGSPLGGFDMEIIRHQELMVGQNLVHRSGLNEELGATAVMGSQVSSVFPQQNYDGVLGIWYGKAPGLDRAGDAIRHAQYAGTSEHGGVLALTGDDPANKSSTLPSASEFAL
;
A
#
# COMPACT_ATOMS: atom_id res chain seq x y z
N MET A 1 35.73 -24.44 -29.10
CA MET A 1 34.27 -24.47 -29.15
C MET A 1 33.80 -24.77 -27.73
N THR A 2 33.57 -23.73 -26.93
CA THR A 2 33.13 -23.86 -25.55
C THR A 2 31.64 -23.52 -25.52
N ASP A 3 30.86 -24.57 -25.33
CA ASP A 3 29.40 -24.45 -25.15
C ASP A 3 29.12 -23.58 -23.94
N VAL A 4 28.66 -22.37 -24.19
CA VAL A 4 27.96 -21.55 -23.17
C VAL A 4 26.55 -22.12 -23.06
N ILE A 5 26.41 -23.13 -22.21
CA ILE A 5 25.08 -23.57 -21.77
C ILE A 5 24.55 -22.40 -20.93
N GLY A 6 23.64 -21.61 -21.51
CA GLY A 6 22.93 -20.58 -20.78
C GLY A 6 22.20 -21.19 -19.58
N GLU A 7 22.53 -20.74 -18.39
CA GLU A 7 21.72 -21.04 -17.21
C GLU A 7 20.27 -20.67 -17.50
N SER A 8 19.40 -21.66 -17.52
CA SER A 8 17.96 -21.47 -17.56
C SER A 8 17.57 -20.82 -16.25
N THR A 9 17.52 -19.50 -16.22
CA THR A 9 16.90 -18.78 -15.12
C THR A 9 15.42 -19.13 -15.14
N SER A 10 15.00 -19.99 -14.23
CA SER A 10 13.58 -20.24 -14.00
C SER A 10 12.94 -18.92 -13.61
N ILE A 11 12.05 -18.39 -14.43
CA ILE A 11 11.30 -17.17 -14.12
C ILE A 11 10.22 -17.58 -13.12
N ASP A 12 10.31 -17.04 -11.90
CA ASP A 12 9.24 -17.13 -10.92
C ASP A 12 8.28 -15.94 -11.10
N LEU A 13 6.99 -16.21 -11.03
CA LEU A 13 5.95 -15.16 -11.11
C LEU A 13 6.01 -14.20 -9.91
N ASP A 14 6.60 -14.62 -8.80
CA ASP A 14 6.77 -13.82 -7.60
C ASP A 14 8.05 -12.97 -7.61
N ASP A 15 8.96 -13.19 -8.57
CA ASP A 15 10.17 -12.39 -8.74
C ASP A 15 9.87 -10.88 -8.83
N LYS A 16 8.74 -10.52 -9.45
CA LYS A 16 8.28 -9.14 -9.52
C LYS A 16 8.08 -8.49 -8.13
N TYR A 17 7.90 -9.27 -7.07
CA TYR A 17 7.78 -8.78 -5.70
C TYR A 17 9.00 -9.08 -4.84
N GLN A 18 9.74 -10.14 -5.14
CA GLN A 18 10.87 -10.61 -4.34
C GLN A 18 12.20 -10.04 -4.79
N ALA A 19 12.44 -10.00 -6.11
CA ALA A 19 13.74 -9.61 -6.63
C ALA A 19 14.03 -8.13 -6.39
N GLU A 20 15.25 -7.84 -5.93
CA GLU A 20 15.71 -6.48 -5.65
C GLU A 20 16.20 -5.75 -6.90
N LYS A 21 16.60 -6.48 -7.92
CA LYS A 21 17.16 -5.96 -9.17
C LYS A 21 16.60 -6.71 -10.37
N GLY A 22 16.51 -6.04 -11.50
CA GLY A 22 16.04 -6.62 -12.74
C GLY A 22 15.03 -5.75 -13.46
N SER A 23 14.51 -6.25 -14.57
CA SER A 23 13.42 -5.64 -15.32
C SER A 23 12.21 -6.58 -15.25
N PHE A 24 11.09 -6.07 -14.80
CA PHE A 24 9.88 -6.85 -14.60
C PHE A 24 8.72 -6.21 -15.35
N PHE A 25 7.82 -7.06 -15.82
CA PHE A 25 6.57 -6.62 -16.39
C PHE A 25 5.50 -6.56 -15.29
N PHE A 26 4.87 -5.39 -15.12
CA PHE A 26 3.82 -5.15 -14.15
C PHE A 26 2.53 -4.67 -14.81
N THR A 27 1.40 -5.06 -14.26
CA THR A 27 0.18 -4.25 -14.36
C THR A 27 0.28 -3.04 -13.44
N GLY A 28 -0.55 -1.99 -13.65
CA GLY A 28 -0.57 -0.83 -12.76
C GLY A 28 -0.83 -1.20 -11.30
N VAL A 29 -1.76 -2.14 -11.05
CA VAL A 29 -2.04 -2.65 -9.70
C VAL A 29 -0.82 -3.35 -9.09
N GLN A 30 -0.13 -4.18 -9.86
CA GLN A 30 1.07 -4.86 -9.38
C GLN A 30 2.21 -3.88 -9.07
N ALA A 31 2.34 -2.82 -9.87
CA ALA A 31 3.30 -1.75 -9.59
C ALA A 31 2.97 -1.04 -8.27
N LEU A 32 1.68 -0.73 -8.01
CA LEU A 32 1.26 -0.15 -6.74
C LEU A 32 1.57 -1.05 -5.53
N VAL A 33 1.40 -2.38 -5.67
CA VAL A 33 1.76 -3.34 -4.62
C VAL A 33 3.27 -3.40 -4.41
N ARG A 34 4.07 -3.21 -5.45
CA ARG A 34 5.53 -3.19 -5.39
C ARG A 34 6.08 -1.94 -4.65
N VAL A 35 5.43 -0.78 -4.76
CA VAL A 35 5.89 0.48 -4.15
C VAL A 35 6.28 0.34 -2.68
N PRO A 36 5.41 -0.16 -1.77
CA PRO A 36 5.78 -0.30 -0.36
C PRO A 36 6.92 -1.28 -0.12
N LEU A 37 7.04 -2.33 -0.93
CA LEU A 37 8.14 -3.29 -0.82
C LEU A 37 9.49 -2.65 -1.17
N ASP A 38 9.53 -1.83 -2.22
CA ASP A 38 10.74 -1.12 -2.60
C ASP A 38 11.07 0.01 -1.62
N GLN A 39 10.06 0.68 -1.04
CA GLN A 39 10.28 1.64 0.05
C GLN A 39 10.95 0.97 1.25
N MET A 40 10.41 -0.14 1.74
CA MET A 40 11.02 -0.88 2.87
C MET A 40 12.42 -1.43 2.55
N ARG A 41 12.73 -1.72 1.28
CA ARG A 41 14.09 -2.06 0.86
C ARG A 41 15.03 -0.86 0.95
N ALA A 42 14.59 0.30 0.48
CA ALA A 42 15.35 1.54 0.60
C ALA A 42 15.60 1.91 2.07
N ASP A 43 14.59 1.76 2.91
CA ASP A 43 14.69 2.01 4.35
C ASP A 43 15.73 1.09 5.02
N ARG A 44 15.70 -0.21 4.69
CA ARG A 44 16.72 -1.15 5.19
C ARG A 44 18.14 -0.78 4.76
N LEU A 45 18.31 -0.30 3.54
CA LEU A 45 19.61 0.22 3.07
C LEU A 45 20.07 1.47 3.84
N ALA A 46 19.11 2.27 4.33
CA ALA A 46 19.36 3.40 5.21
C ALA A 46 19.52 3.01 6.68
N GLY A 47 19.43 1.74 7.03
CA GLY A 47 19.56 1.23 8.39
C GLY A 47 18.29 1.29 9.24
N LEU A 48 17.13 1.50 8.61
CA LEU A 48 15.82 1.56 9.26
C LEU A 48 15.09 0.21 9.17
N ASN A 49 14.38 -0.16 10.24
CA ASN A 49 13.47 -1.28 10.28
C ASN A 49 12.03 -0.77 10.19
N THR A 50 11.50 -0.65 8.97
CA THR A 50 10.14 -0.15 8.73
C THR A 50 9.17 -1.27 8.36
N ALA A 51 7.88 -0.97 8.47
CA ALA A 51 6.78 -1.84 8.03
C ALA A 51 5.77 -1.08 7.18
N THR A 52 4.90 -1.81 6.51
CA THR A 52 3.76 -1.23 5.79
C THR A 52 2.45 -1.76 6.36
N PHE A 53 1.51 -0.86 6.60
CA PHE A 53 0.14 -1.18 6.97
C PHE A 53 -0.83 -0.68 5.92
N VAL A 54 -1.63 -1.59 5.34
CA VAL A 54 -2.58 -1.29 4.28
C VAL A 54 -4.00 -1.50 4.78
N SER A 55 -4.85 -0.49 4.65
CA SER A 55 -6.28 -0.61 4.97
C SER A 55 -7.13 0.28 4.05
N GLY A 56 -8.30 -0.20 3.72
CA GLY A 56 -9.28 0.47 2.88
C GLY A 56 -10.53 -0.38 2.76
N TYR A 57 -11.43 -0.03 1.87
CA TYR A 57 -12.66 -0.77 1.66
C TYR A 57 -12.66 -1.50 0.31
N GLN A 58 -13.06 -2.75 0.32
CA GLN A 58 -13.14 -3.60 -0.87
C GLN A 58 -14.17 -3.07 -1.88
N GLY A 59 -13.98 -3.40 -3.16
CA GLY A 59 -14.95 -3.09 -4.21
C GLY A 59 -14.76 -1.72 -4.88
N SER A 60 -13.68 -1.00 -4.58
CA SER A 60 -13.30 0.21 -5.32
C SER A 60 -12.73 -0.15 -6.71
N PRO A 61 -12.59 0.81 -7.65
CA PRO A 61 -11.80 0.62 -8.87
C PRO A 61 -10.37 0.11 -8.58
N LEU A 62 -9.87 0.35 -7.38
CA LEU A 62 -8.63 -0.22 -6.84
C LEU A 62 -8.84 -1.58 -6.15
N GLY A 63 -10.00 -2.22 -6.31
CA GLY A 63 -10.30 -3.54 -5.72
C GLY A 63 -9.36 -4.66 -6.18
N GLY A 64 -8.63 -4.46 -7.28
CA GLY A 64 -7.52 -5.33 -7.65
C GLY A 64 -6.29 -5.20 -6.75
N PHE A 65 -6.14 -4.08 -6.03
CA PHE A 65 -4.99 -3.82 -5.17
C PHE A 65 -4.99 -4.71 -3.92
N ASP A 66 -6.10 -4.74 -3.20
CA ASP A 66 -6.26 -5.62 -2.03
C ASP A 66 -6.25 -7.10 -2.41
N MET A 67 -6.90 -7.45 -3.52
CA MET A 67 -6.89 -8.82 -4.03
C MET A 67 -5.48 -9.30 -4.40
N GLU A 68 -4.65 -8.45 -4.99
CA GLU A 68 -3.27 -8.79 -5.32
C GLU A 68 -2.42 -8.97 -4.05
N ILE A 69 -2.60 -8.13 -3.03
CA ILE A 69 -1.94 -8.29 -1.72
C ILE A 69 -2.37 -9.60 -1.04
N ILE A 70 -3.68 -9.89 -1.04
CA ILE A 70 -4.22 -11.11 -0.40
C ILE A 70 -3.71 -12.36 -1.12
N ARG A 71 -3.63 -12.35 -2.45
CA ARG A 71 -3.10 -13.48 -3.24
C ARG A 71 -1.68 -13.85 -2.85
N HIS A 72 -0.86 -12.86 -2.47
CA HIS A 72 0.53 -13.03 -2.09
C HIS A 72 0.76 -12.79 -0.59
N GLN A 73 -0.25 -13.07 0.24
CA GLN A 73 -0.26 -12.69 1.66
C GLN A 73 0.96 -13.20 2.44
N GLU A 74 1.37 -14.44 2.23
CA GLU A 74 2.52 -15.02 2.94
C GLU A 74 3.81 -14.26 2.62
N LEU A 75 4.02 -13.94 1.35
CA LEU A 75 5.15 -13.15 0.89
C LEU A 75 5.11 -11.73 1.49
N MET A 76 3.94 -11.09 1.48
CA MET A 76 3.76 -9.73 2.01
C MET A 76 4.06 -9.67 3.51
N VAL A 77 3.51 -10.59 4.29
CA VAL A 77 3.78 -10.68 5.74
C VAL A 77 5.26 -10.97 6.00
N GLY A 78 5.89 -11.84 5.23
CA GLY A 78 7.32 -12.11 5.31
C GLY A 78 8.20 -10.89 5.01
N GLN A 79 7.66 -9.87 4.37
CA GLN A 79 8.33 -8.58 4.11
C GLN A 79 7.80 -7.42 4.97
N ASN A 80 7.14 -7.69 6.10
CA ASN A 80 6.57 -6.69 7.01
C ASN A 80 5.44 -5.82 6.40
N LEU A 81 4.73 -6.33 5.40
CA LEU A 81 3.53 -5.71 4.88
C LEU A 81 2.30 -6.43 5.41
N VAL A 82 1.44 -5.71 6.11
CA VAL A 82 0.19 -6.23 6.69
C VAL A 82 -1.01 -5.53 6.08
N HIS A 83 -1.94 -6.30 5.53
CA HIS A 83 -3.21 -5.80 5.03
C HIS A 83 -4.35 -6.18 5.98
N ARG A 84 -5.21 -5.22 6.28
CA ARG A 84 -6.47 -5.40 7.00
C ARG A 84 -7.57 -4.59 6.33
N SER A 85 -8.57 -5.27 5.78
CA SER A 85 -9.75 -4.61 5.22
C SER A 85 -10.48 -3.84 6.30
N GLY A 86 -10.85 -2.60 6.02
CA GLY A 86 -11.78 -1.83 6.84
C GLY A 86 -13.22 -2.32 6.66
N LEU A 87 -14.05 -2.17 7.67
CA LEU A 87 -15.49 -2.39 7.54
C LEU A 87 -16.14 -1.34 6.62
N ASN A 88 -15.53 -0.19 6.51
CA ASN A 88 -15.81 0.87 5.56
C ASN A 88 -14.56 1.74 5.37
N GLU A 89 -14.64 2.71 4.47
CA GLU A 89 -13.53 3.59 4.10
C GLU A 89 -13.02 4.43 5.28
N GLU A 90 -13.92 4.94 6.11
CA GLU A 90 -13.60 5.76 7.28
C GLU A 90 -12.82 4.95 8.34
N LEU A 91 -13.28 3.74 8.64
CA LEU A 91 -12.57 2.86 9.58
C LEU A 91 -11.23 2.39 9.03
N GLY A 92 -11.13 2.20 7.70
CA GLY A 92 -9.85 1.96 7.05
C GLY A 92 -8.88 3.13 7.23
N ALA A 93 -9.34 4.36 7.03
CA ALA A 93 -8.53 5.57 7.23
C ALA A 93 -8.12 5.76 8.69
N THR A 94 -9.04 5.52 9.63
CA THR A 94 -8.75 5.57 11.07
C THR A 94 -7.70 4.52 11.48
N ALA A 95 -7.76 3.31 10.90
CA ALA A 95 -6.77 2.27 11.17
C ALA A 95 -5.39 2.66 10.62
N VAL A 96 -5.33 3.27 9.43
CA VAL A 96 -4.08 3.82 8.87
C VAL A 96 -3.54 4.95 9.75
N MET A 97 -4.38 5.87 10.21
CA MET A 97 -3.97 6.89 11.18
C MET A 97 -3.38 6.25 12.45
N GLY A 98 -4.03 5.20 12.97
CA GLY A 98 -3.54 4.46 14.14
C GLY A 98 -2.13 3.91 13.96
N SER A 99 -1.74 3.49 12.75
CA SER A 99 -0.39 3.03 12.45
C SER A 99 0.66 4.15 12.59
N GLN A 100 0.28 5.43 12.40
CA GLN A 100 1.17 6.58 12.46
C GLN A 100 1.43 7.06 13.89
N VAL A 101 0.53 6.79 14.82
CA VAL A 101 0.70 7.16 16.23
C VAL A 101 1.35 6.06 17.06
N SER A 102 1.81 4.99 16.44
CA SER A 102 2.49 3.88 17.14
C SER A 102 3.74 4.32 17.90
N SER A 103 4.41 5.39 17.45
CA SER A 103 5.61 5.95 18.08
C SER A 103 5.36 6.54 19.48
N VAL A 104 4.11 6.83 19.87
CA VAL A 104 3.80 7.31 21.23
C VAL A 104 3.77 6.17 22.27
N PHE A 105 3.79 4.92 21.81
CA PHE A 105 3.82 3.76 22.69
C PHE A 105 5.26 3.32 22.97
N PRO A 106 5.60 2.96 24.23
CA PRO A 106 6.99 2.61 24.59
C PRO A 106 7.51 1.30 23.98
N GLN A 107 6.66 0.50 23.38
CA GLN A 107 7.00 -0.79 22.77
C GLN A 107 6.68 -0.77 21.27
N GLN A 108 7.46 -0.05 20.52
CA GLN A 108 7.35 -0.10 19.05
C GLN A 108 8.30 -1.15 18.47
N ASN A 109 7.81 -1.92 17.50
CA ASN A 109 8.59 -2.96 16.83
C ASN A 109 9.32 -2.43 15.59
N TYR A 110 8.94 -1.26 15.09
CA TYR A 110 9.44 -0.66 13.86
C TYR A 110 9.80 0.80 14.07
N ASP A 111 10.80 1.28 13.37
CA ASP A 111 11.22 2.69 13.40
C ASP A 111 10.16 3.61 12.77
N GLY A 112 9.39 3.08 11.83
CA GLY A 112 8.27 3.76 11.19
C GLY A 112 7.37 2.82 10.43
N VAL A 113 6.18 3.31 10.08
CA VAL A 113 5.20 2.56 9.31
C VAL A 113 4.75 3.40 8.12
N LEU A 114 4.85 2.83 6.91
CA LEU A 114 4.14 3.36 5.75
C LEU A 114 2.68 2.92 5.83
N GLY A 115 1.78 3.85 6.09
CA GLY A 115 0.35 3.63 6.03
C GLY A 115 -0.16 3.78 4.60
N ILE A 116 -0.93 2.83 4.10
CA ILE A 116 -1.59 2.96 2.78
C ILE A 116 -3.09 2.83 2.98
N TRP A 117 -3.80 3.91 2.66
CA TRP A 117 -5.25 3.87 2.52
C TRP A 117 -5.63 3.76 1.04
N TYR A 118 -6.68 3.00 0.72
CA TYR A 118 -7.20 2.91 -0.64
C TYR A 118 -8.73 2.97 -0.64
N GLY A 119 -9.26 3.67 -1.66
CA GLY A 119 -10.69 3.84 -1.85
C GLY A 119 -10.99 4.55 -3.17
N LYS A 120 -12.27 4.70 -3.50
CA LYS A 120 -12.73 5.54 -4.61
C LYS A 120 -13.27 6.87 -4.12
N ALA A 121 -13.58 7.79 -5.02
CA ALA A 121 -14.07 9.13 -4.71
C ALA A 121 -15.16 9.20 -3.63
N PRO A 122 -16.29 8.45 -3.68
CA PRO A 122 -17.27 8.46 -2.59
C PRO A 122 -16.74 7.94 -1.26
N GLY A 123 -15.78 7.02 -1.31
CA GLY A 123 -15.10 6.52 -0.11
C GLY A 123 -14.16 7.56 0.50
N LEU A 124 -13.51 8.36 -0.34
CA LEU A 124 -12.67 9.49 0.08
C LEU A 124 -13.52 10.56 0.76
N ASP A 125 -14.67 10.94 0.18
CA ASP A 125 -15.62 11.87 0.81
C ASP A 125 -16.07 11.36 2.20
N ARG A 126 -16.43 10.08 2.27
CA ARG A 126 -16.83 9.44 3.53
C ARG A 126 -15.72 9.42 4.56
N ALA A 127 -14.49 9.17 4.14
CA ALA A 127 -13.31 9.10 5.02
C ALA A 127 -12.69 10.49 5.29
N GLY A 128 -13.24 11.56 4.71
CA GLY A 128 -12.64 12.89 4.72
C GLY A 128 -12.34 13.43 6.12
N ASP A 129 -13.21 13.18 7.09
CA ASP A 129 -12.99 13.59 8.48
C ASP A 129 -11.77 12.86 9.09
N ALA A 130 -11.73 11.54 8.97
CA ALA A 130 -10.60 10.73 9.47
C ALA A 130 -9.28 11.11 8.80
N ILE A 131 -9.29 11.37 7.49
CA ILE A 131 -8.09 11.78 6.73
C ILE A 131 -7.61 13.16 7.18
N ARG A 132 -8.50 14.15 7.39
CA ARG A 132 -8.14 15.47 7.89
C ARG A 132 -7.57 15.40 9.31
N HIS A 133 -8.15 14.58 10.17
CA HIS A 133 -7.61 14.34 11.51
C HIS A 133 -6.21 13.70 11.44
N ALA A 134 -6.00 12.74 10.54
CA ALA A 134 -4.69 12.13 10.33
C ALA A 134 -3.65 13.14 9.83
N GLN A 135 -4.02 14.02 8.90
CA GLN A 135 -3.15 15.11 8.42
C GLN A 135 -2.77 16.06 9.57
N TYR A 136 -3.75 16.43 10.39
CA TYR A 136 -3.49 17.32 11.53
C TYR A 136 -2.61 16.67 12.60
N ALA A 137 -2.80 15.39 12.87
CA ALA A 137 -2.00 14.63 13.83
C ALA A 137 -0.56 14.41 13.35
N GLY A 138 -0.36 14.35 12.03
CA GLY A 138 0.95 14.07 11.43
C GLY A 138 1.31 12.58 11.45
N THR A 139 2.57 12.30 11.16
CA THR A 139 3.13 10.95 11.11
C THR A 139 4.29 10.80 12.09
N SER A 140 4.72 9.57 12.35
CA SER A 140 5.99 9.33 13.04
C SER A 140 7.17 9.80 12.18
N GLU A 141 8.34 9.98 12.80
CA GLU A 141 9.56 10.52 12.15
C GLU A 141 9.94 9.72 10.89
N HIS A 142 9.85 8.41 10.95
CA HIS A 142 10.14 7.51 9.81
C HIS A 142 8.88 6.87 9.22
N GLY A 143 7.72 7.45 9.49
CA GLY A 143 6.43 7.04 8.96
C GLY A 143 5.96 7.91 7.80
N GLY A 144 4.87 7.52 7.20
CA GLY A 144 4.22 8.28 6.14
C GLY A 144 2.87 7.68 5.76
N VAL A 145 2.05 8.44 5.05
CA VAL A 145 0.76 7.94 4.56
C VAL A 145 0.64 8.18 3.06
N LEU A 146 0.25 7.14 2.35
CA LEU A 146 -0.11 7.19 0.94
C LEU A 146 -1.60 6.91 0.81
N ALA A 147 -2.37 7.85 0.27
CA ALA A 147 -3.77 7.65 -0.07
C ALA A 147 -3.90 7.32 -1.57
N LEU A 148 -4.35 6.11 -1.86
CA LEU A 148 -4.63 5.66 -3.22
C LEU A 148 -6.10 5.87 -3.50
N THR A 149 -6.41 6.84 -4.34
CA THR A 149 -7.78 7.14 -4.75
C THR A 149 -7.99 6.74 -6.20
N GLY A 150 -9.03 5.96 -6.45
CA GLY A 150 -9.40 5.56 -7.80
C GLY A 150 -10.78 6.08 -8.15
N ASP A 151 -10.88 6.85 -9.22
CA ASP A 151 -12.16 7.30 -9.72
C ASP A 151 -12.77 6.30 -10.71
N ASP A 152 -14.08 6.26 -10.77
CA ASP A 152 -14.82 5.46 -11.73
C ASP A 152 -15.07 6.30 -13.01
N PRO A 153 -14.28 6.11 -14.06
CA PRO A 153 -14.31 7.00 -15.22
C PRO A 153 -15.61 6.92 -16.02
N ALA A 154 -16.43 5.92 -15.77
CA ALA A 154 -17.66 5.67 -16.53
C ALA A 154 -18.93 5.84 -15.67
N ASN A 155 -18.84 6.44 -14.52
CA ASN A 155 -19.95 6.62 -13.57
C ASN A 155 -20.73 5.33 -13.25
N LYS A 156 -20.06 4.19 -13.32
CA LYS A 156 -20.73 2.89 -13.13
C LYS A 156 -21.23 2.66 -11.72
N SER A 157 -20.55 3.23 -10.74
CA SER A 157 -20.84 2.99 -9.32
C SER A 157 -20.79 4.27 -8.48
N SER A 158 -20.66 5.42 -9.12
CA SER A 158 -20.64 6.74 -8.49
C SER A 158 -21.38 7.74 -9.38
N THR A 159 -22.16 8.62 -8.77
CA THR A 159 -22.83 9.73 -9.46
C THR A 159 -21.93 10.96 -9.59
N LEU A 160 -20.81 10.99 -8.87
CA LEU A 160 -19.83 12.07 -8.91
C LEU A 160 -18.53 11.53 -9.49
N PRO A 161 -18.21 11.82 -10.77
CA PRO A 161 -16.90 11.54 -11.33
C PRO A 161 -15.85 12.47 -10.74
N SER A 162 -14.63 12.00 -10.58
CA SER A 162 -13.45 12.81 -10.21
C SER A 162 -13.61 13.62 -8.92
N ALA A 163 -14.38 13.12 -7.93
CA ALA A 163 -14.57 13.81 -6.65
C ALA A 163 -13.28 13.81 -5.80
N SER A 164 -12.29 12.96 -6.12
CA SER A 164 -10.98 12.94 -5.46
C SER A 164 -10.19 14.24 -5.61
N GLU A 165 -10.45 15.03 -6.65
CA GLU A 165 -9.80 16.32 -6.89
C GLU A 165 -10.12 17.37 -5.82
N PHE A 166 -11.24 17.23 -5.11
CA PHE A 166 -11.74 18.23 -4.16
C PHE A 166 -11.56 17.84 -2.69
N ALA A 167 -10.95 16.71 -2.42
CA ALA A 167 -10.92 16.13 -1.07
C ALA A 167 -9.74 16.59 -0.20
N LEU A 168 -8.77 17.30 -0.77
CA LEU A 168 -7.51 17.68 -0.09
C LEU A 168 -7.37 19.19 0.01
#